data_d371d5ebbb81f05efae9c8b073dd06a0
#
_entry.id   d371d5ebbb81f05efae9c8b073dd06a0
#
_cell.length_a   1.000
_cell.length_b   1.000
_cell.length_c   1.000
_cell.angle_alpha   90.00
_cell.angle_beta   90.00
_cell.angle_gamma   90.00
#
_symmetry.space_group_name_H-M   'P 1'
#
loop_
_entity.id
_entity.type
_entity.pdbx_description
1 polymer ?
#
loop_
_entity_poly.entity_id
_entity_poly.type
_entity_poly.pdbx_seq_one_letter_code
_entity_poly.pdbx_strand_id
1 'polypeptide(L)'
;MIETPLITKVPKSTKPYTKVLFKPDYNRFGIQGLTADMLGLLKKRVFDIAAVTDHSIKKVKIGFNEQLSPVKNFQNYVDLYVGNKSETKRIYESSDERWEYAIALAPNHEFTQVSFVNGICTFKGGKHVDYIMNQITRKLCDYIEKKKKVKVTPTSIKEQLMLFLRC
;
A
#
# COMPACT_ATOMS: atom_id res chain seq x y z
N MET A 1 14.40 -27.06 14.25
CA MET A 1 14.34 -27.51 15.66
C MET A 1 13.15 -26.79 16.30
N ILE A 2 12.22 -27.53 16.84
CA ILE A 2 11.06 -26.95 17.53
C ILE A 2 11.37 -27.03 19.02
N GLU A 3 11.54 -25.90 19.66
CA GLU A 3 11.75 -25.83 21.12
C GLU A 3 10.41 -25.86 21.85
N THR A 4 10.40 -26.52 23.01
CA THR A 4 9.20 -26.56 23.85
C THR A 4 8.90 -25.16 24.39
N PRO A 5 7.64 -24.67 24.30
CA PRO A 5 7.28 -23.36 24.83
C PRO A 5 7.56 -23.27 26.33
N LEU A 6 8.25 -22.23 26.78
CA LEU A 6 8.44 -21.93 28.20
C LEU A 6 7.34 -20.97 28.66
N ILE A 7 6.52 -21.44 29.60
CA ILE A 7 5.45 -20.63 30.17
C ILE A 7 5.89 -20.16 31.57
N THR A 8 5.97 -18.83 31.75
CA THR A 8 6.35 -18.20 33.02
C THR A 8 5.27 -17.24 33.51
N LYS A 9 5.11 -17.17 34.84
CA LYS A 9 4.23 -16.17 35.46
C LYS A 9 4.91 -14.82 35.46
N VAL A 10 4.19 -13.79 35.05
CA VAL A 10 4.65 -12.40 35.07
C VAL A 10 3.78 -11.56 36.02
N PRO A 11 4.29 -10.46 36.60
CA PRO A 11 3.50 -9.55 37.41
C PRO A 11 2.27 -9.01 36.70
N LYS A 12 1.16 -8.82 37.43
CA LYS A 12 -0.08 -8.26 36.87
C LYS A 12 0.09 -6.85 36.25
N SER A 13 1.11 -6.12 36.69
CA SER A 13 1.47 -4.78 36.13
C SER A 13 2.14 -4.83 34.77
N THR A 14 2.55 -6.01 34.29
CA THR A 14 3.20 -6.16 32.99
C THR A 14 2.21 -5.88 31.88
N LYS A 15 2.49 -4.88 31.03
CA LYS A 15 1.68 -4.59 29.85
C LYS A 15 1.82 -5.73 28.84
N PRO A 16 0.71 -6.25 28.30
CA PRO A 16 0.77 -7.32 27.31
C PRO A 16 1.45 -6.81 26.03
N TYR A 17 2.30 -7.64 25.44
CA TYR A 17 2.93 -7.37 24.14
C TYR A 17 3.23 -8.68 23.43
N THR A 18 3.38 -8.60 22.12
CA THR A 18 3.92 -9.69 21.29
C THR A 18 5.24 -9.24 20.70
N LYS A 19 6.29 -10.02 20.86
CA LYS A 19 7.61 -9.76 20.29
C LYS A 19 8.04 -10.97 19.46
N VAL A 20 8.39 -10.71 18.22
CA VAL A 20 9.00 -11.70 17.32
C VAL A 20 10.44 -11.28 17.07
N LEU A 21 11.38 -12.17 17.39
CA LEU A 21 12.80 -11.97 17.16
C LEU A 21 13.31 -13.07 16.24
N PHE A 22 13.98 -12.70 15.17
CA PHE A 22 14.64 -13.67 14.29
C PHE A 22 15.92 -13.08 13.71
N LYS A 23 16.83 -13.94 13.33
CA LYS A 23 18.05 -13.61 12.59
C LYS A 23 18.01 -14.39 11.27
N PRO A 24 18.05 -13.74 10.12
CA PRO A 24 18.14 -14.44 8.84
C PRO A 24 19.42 -15.27 8.76
N ASP A 25 19.35 -16.43 8.10
CA ASP A 25 20.53 -17.17 7.74
C ASP A 25 21.21 -16.53 6.52
N TYR A 26 22.08 -15.56 6.80
CA TYR A 26 22.76 -14.79 5.76
C TYR A 26 23.61 -15.64 4.82
N ASN A 27 24.22 -16.72 5.34
CA ASN A 27 25.04 -17.61 4.53
C ASN A 27 24.19 -18.31 3.45
N ARG A 28 22.96 -18.71 3.79
CA ARG A 28 22.02 -19.32 2.83
C ARG A 28 21.66 -18.38 1.69
N PHE A 29 21.68 -17.08 1.93
CA PHE A 29 21.41 -16.05 0.93
C PHE A 29 22.67 -15.53 0.23
N GLY A 30 23.85 -16.05 0.57
CA GLY A 30 25.12 -15.60 -0.01
C GLY A 30 25.50 -14.17 0.36
N ILE A 31 25.03 -13.67 1.51
CA ILE A 31 25.28 -12.30 2.01
C ILE A 31 25.88 -12.36 3.41
N GLN A 32 26.55 -11.29 3.82
CA GLN A 32 27.16 -11.21 5.16
C GLN A 32 26.24 -10.53 6.20
N GLY A 33 25.19 -9.88 5.76
CA GLY A 33 24.24 -9.15 6.60
C GLY A 33 23.13 -8.53 5.79
N LEU A 34 22.28 -7.72 6.44
CA LEU A 34 21.22 -6.97 5.76
C LEU A 34 21.83 -5.95 4.78
N THR A 35 21.42 -6.03 3.52
CA THR A 35 21.77 -5.00 2.53
C THR A 35 20.88 -3.76 2.68
N ALA A 36 21.29 -2.64 2.09
CA ALA A 36 20.49 -1.42 2.06
C ALA A 36 19.11 -1.65 1.43
N ASP A 37 19.06 -2.45 0.36
CA ASP A 37 17.80 -2.78 -0.34
C ASP A 37 16.86 -3.61 0.53
N MET A 38 17.39 -4.60 1.24
CA MET A 38 16.60 -5.41 2.19
C MET A 38 16.04 -4.53 3.32
N LEU A 39 16.86 -3.62 3.85
CA LEU A 39 16.42 -2.67 4.86
C LEU A 39 15.33 -1.72 4.31
N GLY A 40 15.52 -1.24 3.09
CA GLY A 40 14.51 -0.44 2.36
C GLY A 40 13.20 -1.19 2.19
N LEU A 41 13.25 -2.47 1.83
CA LEU A 41 12.07 -3.33 1.69
C LEU A 41 11.33 -3.50 3.03
N LEU A 42 12.06 -3.73 4.13
CA LEU A 42 11.47 -3.82 5.47
C LEU A 42 10.80 -2.51 5.88
N LYS A 43 11.46 -1.38 5.63
CA LYS A 43 10.90 -0.05 5.88
C LYS A 43 9.65 0.22 5.04
N LYS A 44 9.69 -0.14 3.74
CA LYS A 44 8.52 -0.06 2.86
C LYS A 44 7.35 -0.86 3.42
N ARG A 45 7.57 -2.09 3.89
CA ARG A 45 6.51 -2.91 4.46
C ARG A 45 5.88 -2.29 5.71
N VAL A 46 6.65 -1.59 6.54
CA VAL A 46 6.12 -0.82 7.68
C VAL A 46 5.21 0.31 7.19
N PHE A 47 5.58 1.01 6.12
CA PHE A 47 4.74 2.05 5.53
C PHE A 47 3.47 1.48 4.88
N ASP A 48 3.57 0.32 4.22
CA ASP A 48 2.42 -0.41 3.68
C ASP A 48 1.40 -0.72 4.80
N ILE A 49 1.87 -1.26 5.92
CA ILE A 49 1.01 -1.55 7.08
C ILE A 49 0.40 -0.26 7.65
N ALA A 50 1.19 0.82 7.74
CA ALA A 50 0.69 2.11 8.21
C ALA A 50 -0.43 2.67 7.30
N ALA A 51 -0.30 2.48 5.98
CA ALA A 51 -1.30 2.92 5.01
C ALA A 51 -2.65 2.20 5.13
N VAL A 52 -2.61 0.89 5.44
CA VAL A 52 -3.82 0.04 5.48
C VAL A 52 -4.39 -0.15 6.89
N THR A 53 -3.74 0.42 7.90
CA THR A 53 -4.22 0.40 9.28
C THR A 53 -5.10 1.61 9.54
N ASP A 54 -6.28 1.39 10.12
CA ASP A 54 -7.12 2.50 10.55
C ASP A 54 -6.63 3.05 11.90
N HIS A 55 -6.00 4.20 11.86
CA HIS A 55 -5.45 4.89 13.03
C HIS A 55 -6.53 5.62 13.85
N SER A 56 -7.72 5.80 13.31
CA SER A 56 -8.82 6.51 14.00
C SER A 56 -9.42 5.70 15.12
N ILE A 57 -9.54 4.38 14.93
CA ILE A 57 -10.25 3.49 15.86
C ILE A 57 -9.45 3.24 17.15
N LYS A 58 -8.13 3.04 17.08
CA LYS A 58 -7.34 2.58 18.23
C LYS A 58 -6.07 3.39 18.53
N LYS A 59 -5.85 4.53 17.90
CA LYS A 59 -4.61 5.33 18.03
C LYS A 59 -3.33 4.49 17.89
N VAL A 60 -3.35 3.52 16.97
CA VAL A 60 -2.21 2.64 16.70
C VAL A 60 -1.06 3.48 16.19
N LYS A 61 0.12 3.28 16.77
CA LYS A 61 1.36 3.91 16.32
C LYS A 61 2.22 2.87 15.62
N ILE A 62 2.63 3.16 14.41
CA ILE A 62 3.48 2.29 13.61
C ILE A 62 4.82 2.99 13.40
N GLY A 63 5.91 2.28 13.61
CA GLY A 63 7.25 2.83 13.52
C GLY A 63 8.26 1.82 13.02
N PHE A 64 9.40 2.32 12.61
CA PHE A 64 10.55 1.56 12.16
C PHE A 64 11.82 2.13 12.82
N ASN A 65 12.61 1.26 13.47
CA ASN A 65 13.81 1.67 14.20
C ASN A 65 13.54 2.87 15.14
N GLU A 66 12.54 2.72 16.02
CA GLU A 66 12.14 3.72 17.03
C GLU A 66 11.58 5.04 16.44
N GLN A 67 11.59 5.22 15.13
CA GLN A 67 10.99 6.37 14.46
C GLN A 67 9.56 6.08 14.04
N LEU A 68 8.63 6.99 14.35
CA LEU A 68 7.25 6.87 13.91
C LEU A 68 7.16 7.04 12.40
N SER A 69 6.30 6.22 11.78
CA SER A 69 5.98 6.35 10.36
C SER A 69 5.35 7.71 10.07
N PRO A 70 5.76 8.40 9.00
CA PRO A 70 5.08 9.61 8.53
C PRO A 70 3.70 9.30 7.94
N VAL A 71 3.46 8.05 7.53
CA VAL A 71 2.19 7.61 6.97
C VAL A 71 1.19 7.40 8.10
N LYS A 72 0.10 8.18 8.09
CA LYS A 72 -0.98 8.13 9.09
C LYS A 72 -2.30 7.63 8.50
N ASN A 73 -2.41 7.57 7.18
CA ASN A 73 -3.57 7.09 6.45
C ASN A 73 -3.18 6.76 5.01
N PHE A 74 -4.12 6.23 4.25
CA PHE A 74 -3.88 5.83 2.87
C PHE A 74 -3.54 7.02 1.95
N GLN A 75 -4.11 8.22 2.20
CA GLN A 75 -3.76 9.40 1.42
C GLN A 75 -2.31 9.82 1.60
N ASN A 76 -1.78 9.81 2.85
CA ASN A 76 -0.37 10.11 3.08
C ASN A 76 0.56 9.08 2.41
N TYR A 77 0.11 7.84 2.28
CA TYR A 77 0.85 6.83 1.55
C TYR A 77 0.91 7.13 0.05
N VAL A 78 -0.21 7.54 -0.53
CA VAL A 78 -0.28 7.98 -1.94
C VAL A 78 0.65 9.18 -2.17
N ASP A 79 0.76 10.11 -1.20
CA ASP A 79 1.68 11.26 -1.28
C ASP A 79 3.14 10.85 -1.46
N LEU A 80 3.55 9.69 -0.94
CA LEU A 80 4.92 9.19 -1.11
C LEU A 80 5.28 8.85 -2.57
N TYR A 81 4.28 8.55 -3.39
CA TYR A 81 4.48 8.17 -4.79
C TYR A 81 4.27 9.32 -5.77
N VAL A 82 3.26 10.15 -5.52
CA VAL A 82 2.83 11.17 -6.47
C VAL A 82 3.02 12.61 -5.99
N GLY A 83 3.58 12.79 -4.81
CA GLY A 83 3.73 14.11 -4.17
C GLY A 83 2.46 14.58 -3.48
N ASN A 84 2.51 15.79 -2.94
CA ASN A 84 1.37 16.37 -2.22
C ASN A 84 0.18 16.65 -3.13
N LYS A 85 -1.02 16.60 -2.57
CA LYS A 85 -2.28 16.88 -3.29
C LYS A 85 -2.32 18.29 -3.92
N SER A 86 -1.56 19.24 -3.38
CA SER A 86 -1.43 20.59 -3.94
C SER A 86 -0.60 20.64 -5.22
N GLU A 87 0.33 19.69 -5.38
CA GLU A 87 1.26 19.64 -6.51
C GLU A 87 0.76 18.73 -7.61
N THR A 88 0.18 17.60 -7.23
CA THR A 88 -0.28 16.59 -8.19
C THR A 88 -1.78 16.35 -8.05
N LYS A 89 -2.51 16.60 -9.13
CA LYS A 89 -3.94 16.32 -9.21
C LYS A 89 -4.19 14.82 -9.11
N ARG A 90 -5.08 14.44 -8.20
CA ARG A 90 -5.55 13.07 -8.02
C ARG A 90 -6.99 13.04 -7.56
N ILE A 91 -7.67 11.97 -7.88
CA ILE A 91 -8.99 11.63 -7.36
C ILE A 91 -8.76 10.65 -6.21
N TYR A 92 -9.43 10.90 -5.11
CA TYR A 92 -9.44 10.02 -3.94
C TYR A 92 -10.88 9.78 -3.53
N GLU A 93 -11.21 8.53 -3.25
CA GLU A 93 -12.54 8.14 -2.79
C GLU A 93 -12.45 6.97 -1.80
N SER A 94 -13.31 7.02 -0.80
CA SER A 94 -13.57 5.94 0.14
C SER A 94 -15.06 5.64 0.03
N SER A 95 -15.40 4.53 -0.62
CA SER A 95 -16.80 4.19 -0.86
C SER A 95 -17.47 3.53 0.35
N ASP A 96 -16.69 2.85 1.18
CA ASP A 96 -17.09 2.25 2.45
C ASP A 96 -15.85 1.98 3.32
N GLU A 97 -16.03 1.33 4.47
CA GLU A 97 -14.94 1.02 5.40
C GLU A 97 -13.85 0.11 4.79
N ARG A 98 -14.17 -0.63 3.73
CA ARG A 98 -13.28 -1.62 3.11
C ARG A 98 -12.62 -1.11 1.84
N TRP A 99 -13.32 -0.31 1.02
CA TRP A 99 -12.84 0.12 -0.28
C TRP A 99 -12.39 1.57 -0.27
N GLU A 100 -11.13 1.77 -0.49
CA GLU A 100 -10.50 3.08 -0.58
C GLU A 100 -9.54 3.10 -1.75
N TYR A 101 -9.64 4.08 -2.63
CA TYR A 101 -8.77 4.17 -3.79
C TYR A 101 -8.39 5.61 -4.14
N ALA A 102 -7.24 5.73 -4.77
CA ALA A 102 -6.79 6.97 -5.38
C ALA A 102 -6.31 6.72 -6.80
N ILE A 103 -6.53 7.69 -7.68
CA ILE A 103 -6.11 7.66 -9.08
C ILE A 103 -5.36 8.94 -9.39
N ALA A 104 -4.18 8.77 -9.95
CA ALA A 104 -3.34 9.85 -10.47
C ALA A 104 -2.95 9.55 -11.91
N LEU A 105 -2.35 10.53 -12.58
CA LEU A 105 -1.72 10.29 -13.87
C LEU A 105 -0.40 9.52 -13.67
N ALA A 106 -0.16 8.55 -14.52
CA ALA A 106 1.09 7.80 -14.54
C ALA A 106 2.23 8.68 -15.08
N PRO A 107 3.34 8.83 -14.37
CA PRO A 107 4.42 9.72 -14.77
C PRO A 107 5.10 9.30 -16.10
N ASN A 108 5.11 8.00 -16.38
CA ASN A 108 5.79 7.43 -17.54
C ASN A 108 4.83 6.94 -18.63
N HIS A 109 3.54 7.31 -18.59
CA HIS A 109 2.52 6.80 -19.51
C HIS A 109 2.44 5.27 -19.55
N GLU A 110 2.69 4.64 -18.39
CA GLU A 110 2.61 3.20 -18.19
C GLU A 110 1.74 2.90 -16.97
N PHE A 111 0.77 2.01 -17.15
CA PHE A 111 -0.11 1.64 -16.04
C PHE A 111 0.68 1.09 -14.86
N THR A 112 0.54 1.74 -13.74
CA THR A 112 1.14 1.31 -12.47
C THR A 112 0.05 1.16 -11.42
N GLN A 113 0.20 0.18 -10.55
CA GLN A 113 -0.73 -0.02 -9.46
C GLN A 113 -0.02 -0.35 -8.15
N VAL A 114 -0.58 0.12 -7.05
CA VAL A 114 -0.23 -0.28 -5.68
C VAL A 114 -1.52 -0.69 -4.99
N SER A 115 -1.67 -1.97 -4.76
CA SER A 115 -2.93 -2.50 -4.23
C SER A 115 -2.75 -3.43 -3.04
N PHE A 116 -3.77 -3.46 -2.18
CA PHE A 116 -3.81 -4.25 -0.96
C PHE A 116 -5.17 -4.93 -0.82
N VAL A 117 -5.13 -6.19 -0.40
CA VAL A 117 -6.30 -6.96 0.00
C VAL A 117 -6.08 -7.46 1.42
N ASN A 118 -6.97 -7.10 2.34
CA ASN A 118 -6.84 -7.45 3.77
C ASN A 118 -5.44 -7.14 4.34
N GLY A 119 -4.86 -5.99 3.98
CA GLY A 119 -3.53 -5.55 4.43
C GLY A 119 -2.34 -6.21 3.74
N ILE A 120 -2.57 -7.10 2.77
CA ILE A 120 -1.52 -7.76 2.00
C ILE A 120 -1.33 -7.04 0.67
N CYS A 121 -0.10 -6.66 0.37
CA CYS A 121 0.26 -6.03 -0.91
C CYS A 121 0.12 -7.02 -2.07
N THR A 122 -0.62 -6.64 -3.10
CA THR A 122 -0.88 -7.46 -4.28
C THR A 122 -0.08 -6.94 -5.48
N PHE A 123 1.21 -7.25 -5.53
CA PHE A 123 2.15 -6.73 -6.54
C PHE A 123 1.73 -7.00 -7.99
N LYS A 124 1.11 -8.17 -8.23
CA LYS A 124 0.66 -8.56 -9.57
C LYS A 124 -0.75 -8.07 -9.90
N GLY A 125 -1.33 -7.24 -9.05
CA GLY A 125 -2.73 -6.85 -9.18
C GLY A 125 -3.70 -7.99 -8.91
N GLY A 126 -4.80 -8.03 -9.65
CA GLY A 126 -5.84 -9.05 -9.54
C GLY A 126 -7.21 -8.50 -9.87
N LYS A 127 -8.26 -9.31 -9.67
CA LYS A 127 -9.64 -8.96 -10.02
C LYS A 127 -10.15 -7.68 -9.35
N HIS A 128 -9.68 -7.34 -8.16
CA HIS A 128 -10.02 -6.10 -7.46
C HIS A 128 -9.51 -4.87 -8.22
N VAL A 129 -8.29 -4.93 -8.77
CA VAL A 129 -7.71 -3.88 -9.62
C VAL A 129 -8.49 -3.76 -10.91
N ASP A 130 -8.74 -4.89 -11.59
CA ASP A 130 -9.46 -4.91 -12.85
C ASP A 130 -10.90 -4.42 -12.69
N TYR A 131 -11.56 -4.76 -11.57
CA TYR A 131 -12.91 -4.31 -11.25
C TYR A 131 -13.02 -2.78 -11.22
N ILE A 132 -12.11 -2.11 -10.52
CA ILE A 132 -12.08 -0.64 -10.44
C ILE A 132 -11.66 -0.05 -11.78
N MET A 133 -10.58 -0.55 -12.39
CA MET A 133 -10.07 0.00 -13.64
C MET A 133 -11.05 -0.11 -14.81
N ASN A 134 -11.77 -1.22 -14.92
CA ASN A 134 -12.76 -1.40 -15.98
C ASN A 134 -13.92 -0.40 -15.88
N GLN A 135 -14.36 -0.07 -14.67
CA GLN A 135 -15.40 0.93 -14.46
C GLN A 135 -14.92 2.33 -14.84
N ILE A 136 -13.70 2.69 -14.43
CA ILE A 136 -13.12 4.00 -14.68
C ILE A 136 -12.83 4.21 -16.15
N THR A 137 -12.14 3.26 -16.80
CA THR A 137 -11.77 3.38 -18.22
C THR A 137 -13.00 3.45 -19.10
N ARG A 138 -14.03 2.64 -18.82
CA ARG A 138 -15.29 2.67 -19.56
C ARG A 138 -15.96 4.05 -19.46
N LYS A 139 -16.13 4.56 -18.23
CA LYS A 139 -16.74 5.90 -18.03
C LYS A 139 -15.92 7.02 -18.66
N LEU A 140 -14.58 6.92 -18.63
CA LEU A 140 -13.72 7.91 -19.28
C LEU A 140 -13.80 7.84 -20.82
N CYS A 141 -13.87 6.63 -21.40
CA CYS A 141 -14.12 6.47 -22.83
C CYS A 141 -15.41 7.19 -23.26
N ASP A 142 -16.51 6.89 -22.57
CA ASP A 142 -17.83 7.49 -22.86
C ASP A 142 -17.79 9.02 -22.70
N TYR A 143 -17.12 9.50 -21.66
CA TYR A 143 -16.99 10.94 -21.44
C TYR A 143 -16.19 11.64 -22.53
N ILE A 144 -15.05 11.08 -22.93
CA ILE A 144 -14.18 11.64 -23.97
C ILE A 144 -14.90 11.62 -25.32
N GLU A 145 -15.56 10.52 -25.68
CA GLU A 145 -16.31 10.43 -26.93
C GLU A 145 -17.43 11.47 -26.99
N LYS A 146 -18.20 11.65 -25.92
CA LYS A 146 -19.27 12.64 -25.82
C LYS A 146 -18.75 14.09 -25.91
N LYS A 147 -17.70 14.39 -25.17
CA LYS A 147 -17.17 15.77 -25.03
C LYS A 147 -16.25 16.19 -26.17
N LYS A 148 -15.38 15.30 -26.61
CA LYS A 148 -14.31 15.59 -27.58
C LYS A 148 -14.57 15.03 -28.98
N LYS A 149 -15.59 14.18 -29.13
CA LYS A 149 -15.92 13.49 -30.38
C LYS A 149 -14.76 12.59 -30.88
N VAL A 150 -13.91 12.13 -29.99
CA VAL A 150 -12.77 11.26 -30.28
C VAL A 150 -12.99 9.91 -29.64
N LYS A 151 -12.86 8.84 -30.42
CA LYS A 151 -12.87 7.47 -29.87
C LYS A 151 -11.50 7.12 -29.32
N VAL A 152 -11.47 6.68 -28.07
CA VAL A 152 -10.28 6.20 -27.38
C VAL A 152 -10.52 4.78 -26.85
N THR A 153 -9.46 4.00 -26.74
CA THR A 153 -9.56 2.63 -26.21
C THR A 153 -9.41 2.61 -24.69
N PRO A 154 -10.05 1.68 -23.99
CA PRO A 154 -9.83 1.50 -22.55
C PRO A 154 -8.35 1.29 -22.18
N THR A 155 -7.59 0.59 -23.04
CA THR A 155 -6.16 0.35 -22.85
C THR A 155 -5.36 1.65 -22.87
N SER A 156 -5.60 2.52 -23.88
CA SER A 156 -4.90 3.81 -23.96
C SER A 156 -5.19 4.72 -22.76
N ILE A 157 -6.39 4.63 -22.19
CA ILE A 157 -6.71 5.36 -20.96
C ILE A 157 -6.01 4.73 -19.77
N LYS A 158 -6.04 3.39 -19.67
CA LYS A 158 -5.41 2.66 -18.56
C LYS A 158 -3.93 2.98 -18.45
N GLU A 159 -3.21 3.03 -19.56
CA GLU A 159 -1.78 3.37 -19.62
C GLU A 159 -1.45 4.75 -19.06
N GLN A 160 -2.39 5.69 -19.07
CA GLN A 160 -2.20 7.03 -18.51
C GLN A 160 -2.45 7.11 -17.00
N LEU A 161 -2.82 6.01 -16.35
CA LEU A 161 -3.30 6.03 -14.98
C LEU A 161 -2.40 5.25 -14.02
N MET A 162 -2.28 5.78 -12.83
CA MET A 162 -1.72 5.09 -11.66
C MET A 162 -2.82 4.89 -10.62
N LEU A 163 -3.02 3.64 -10.22
CA LEU A 163 -4.05 3.25 -9.26
C LEU A 163 -3.43 2.87 -7.91
N PHE A 164 -3.97 3.44 -6.85
CA PHE A 164 -3.77 3.00 -5.48
C PHE A 164 -5.09 2.44 -4.95
N LEU A 165 -5.07 1.27 -4.35
CA LEU A 165 -6.29 0.57 -3.92
C LEU A 165 -6.05 -0.22 -2.65
N ARG A 166 -6.95 -0.10 -1.68
CA ARG A 166 -7.09 -1.06 -0.58
C ARG A 166 -8.52 -1.57 -0.47
N CYS A 167 -8.68 -2.85 -0.19
CA CYS A 167 -9.96 -3.51 0.05
C CYS A 167 -9.82 -4.73 0.98
#